data_db49382f159c288e283e8f2e6b3c2846
#
_entry.id   db49382f159c288e283e8f2e6b3c2846
#
_cell.length_a   1.000
_cell.length_b   1.000
_cell.length_c   1.000
_cell.angle_alpha   90.00
_cell.angle_beta   90.00
_cell.angle_gamma   90.00
#
_symmetry.space_group_name_H-M   'P 1'
#
loop_
_entity.id
_entity.type
_entity.pdbx_description
1 polymer ?
#
loop_
_entity_poly.entity_id
_entity_poly.type
_entity_poly.pdbx_seq_one_letter_code
_entity_poly.pdbx_strand_id
1 'polypeptide(L)'
;MKEEIDFNRLTKLNLGTSDGEDLDDYGFLYYYDRSYDKPPVKGTERRLQALERAAYNVTTSQDPVIGQLAKEDEATIFATSDILSMLMCCTRSVYSWDIVIVKQGNKIFLDKRLDNTIDLVTVNENAADAPLEADASNVPGGAQTGVKPDSINTPGNLAIEATMINHNFALQVVQESQTAKVDMSHSNPFYVASEETEPLASKAYKYRRFDLSLETDEEPLNLVVRTEYDAVVKNNISGDDQYLIVKALNEFDHKAQGSGGALDWRTKLASQRGAVVATEMKNNSCKLARWTTQAILAKADQMKLGFVSRTNPKSSQSHIVLGVMGYKPREFASQMNLSLSNGWGIVRTIVDLIRGMDGGEDDTDRKYVLVKDPNKPVVRLYEVPLGTFEDDDDGAGTVATETNVDGDEE
;
A
#
# COMPACT_ATOMS: atom_id res chain seq x y z
N MET A 1 -4.43 -15.61 21.22
CA MET A 1 -3.66 -16.04 20.03
C MET A 1 -4.22 -17.39 19.56
N LYS A 2 -4.53 -17.52 18.29
CA LYS A 2 -5.07 -18.76 17.68
C LYS A 2 -3.99 -19.55 16.96
N GLU A 3 -3.09 -18.88 16.23
CA GLU A 3 -2.04 -19.53 15.44
C GLU A 3 -0.79 -18.64 15.37
N GLU A 4 0.37 -19.28 15.27
CA GLU A 4 1.65 -18.64 14.96
C GLU A 4 2.27 -19.39 13.76
N ILE A 5 2.64 -18.65 12.72
CA ILE A 5 3.18 -19.23 11.49
C ILE A 5 4.55 -18.64 11.21
N ASP A 6 5.56 -19.48 11.14
CA ASP A 6 6.93 -19.12 10.81
C ASP A 6 7.08 -18.82 9.30
N PHE A 7 7.91 -17.85 8.95
CA PHE A 7 8.20 -17.50 7.55
C PHE A 7 8.80 -18.67 6.76
N ASN A 8 9.55 -19.57 7.40
CA ASN A 8 10.06 -20.78 6.72
C ASN A 8 8.92 -21.70 6.23
N ARG A 9 7.79 -21.72 6.92
CA ARG A 9 6.58 -22.42 6.44
C ARG A 9 5.95 -21.65 5.29
N LEU A 10 5.77 -20.33 5.44
CA LEU A 10 5.12 -19.51 4.44
C LEU A 10 5.88 -19.45 3.11
N THR A 11 7.21 -19.44 3.13
CA THR A 11 8.04 -19.42 1.92
C THR A 11 7.92 -20.68 1.05
N LYS A 12 7.40 -21.78 1.61
CA LYS A 12 7.25 -23.07 0.91
C LYS A 12 5.87 -23.24 0.26
N LEU A 13 4.94 -22.34 0.55
CA LEU A 13 3.59 -22.41 0.02
C LEU A 13 3.57 -22.05 -1.46
N ASN A 14 2.68 -22.69 -2.20
CA ASN A 14 2.53 -22.50 -3.63
C ASN A 14 1.09 -22.78 -4.06
N LEU A 15 0.48 -21.82 -4.77
CA LEU A 15 -0.82 -21.96 -5.41
C LEU A 15 -0.77 -21.29 -6.78
N GLY A 16 -0.99 -22.05 -7.85
CA GLY A 16 -1.17 -21.50 -9.19
C GLY A 16 -2.55 -20.85 -9.32
N THR A 17 -2.60 -19.61 -9.81
CA THR A 17 -3.84 -18.87 -10.02
C THR A 17 -3.81 -18.23 -11.39
N SER A 18 -4.96 -18.17 -12.07
CA SER A 18 -5.11 -17.47 -13.35
C SER A 18 -4.84 -15.97 -13.23
N ASP A 19 -4.79 -15.26 -14.36
CA ASP A 19 -4.60 -13.79 -14.39
C ASP A 19 -5.79 -12.99 -13.81
N GLY A 20 -6.84 -13.66 -13.37
CA GLY A 20 -8.06 -13.03 -12.84
C GLY A 20 -8.99 -12.53 -13.93
N GLU A 21 -10.23 -12.29 -13.54
CA GLU A 21 -11.32 -11.79 -14.38
C GLU A 21 -11.71 -10.39 -13.96
N ASP A 22 -11.90 -9.49 -14.93
CA ASP A 22 -12.41 -8.14 -14.67
C ASP A 22 -13.92 -8.20 -14.47
N LEU A 23 -14.42 -7.71 -13.32
CA LEU A 23 -15.85 -7.64 -13.03
C LEU A 23 -16.44 -6.28 -13.38
N ASP A 24 -15.79 -5.20 -12.91
CA ASP A 24 -16.27 -3.84 -13.11
C ASP A 24 -15.16 -2.81 -12.96
N ASP A 25 -15.37 -1.56 -13.46
CA ASP A 25 -14.41 -0.47 -13.37
C ASP A 25 -15.06 0.89 -13.11
N TYR A 26 -14.33 1.75 -12.37
CA TYR A 26 -14.81 3.02 -11.84
C TYR A 26 -13.75 4.12 -11.91
N GLY A 27 -14.18 5.37 -12.02
CA GLY A 27 -13.32 6.53 -11.99
C GLY A 27 -12.87 7.03 -13.35
N PHE A 28 -11.75 7.70 -13.40
CA PHE A 28 -11.15 8.18 -14.64
C PHE A 28 -9.63 8.31 -14.49
N LEU A 29 -8.93 8.39 -15.63
CA LEU A 29 -7.49 8.56 -15.68
C LEU A 29 -7.10 9.70 -16.63
N TYR A 30 -6.17 10.54 -16.18
CA TYR A 30 -5.44 11.46 -17.05
C TYR A 30 -4.26 10.75 -17.73
N TYR A 31 -3.80 11.34 -18.82
CA TYR A 31 -2.61 10.84 -19.52
C TYR A 31 -1.34 11.21 -18.78
N TYR A 32 -0.45 10.23 -18.67
CA TYR A 32 0.89 10.42 -18.14
C TYR A 32 1.70 11.39 -19.02
N ASP A 33 2.39 12.35 -18.41
CA ASP A 33 3.27 13.29 -19.10
C ASP A 33 4.60 12.62 -19.43
N ARG A 34 4.74 12.18 -20.68
CA ARG A 34 5.96 11.53 -21.19
C ARG A 34 7.21 12.39 -21.15
N SER A 35 7.08 13.69 -20.89
CA SER A 35 8.25 14.55 -20.72
C SER A 35 9.07 14.19 -19.49
N TYR A 36 8.46 13.46 -18.51
CA TYR A 36 9.17 12.90 -17.36
C TYR A 36 10.05 11.69 -17.71
N ASP A 37 9.81 10.99 -18.81
CA ASP A 37 10.67 9.88 -19.27
C ASP A 37 12.02 10.38 -19.82
N LYS A 38 12.13 11.66 -20.12
CA LYS A 38 13.38 12.26 -20.59
C LYS A 38 14.29 12.52 -19.39
N PRO A 39 15.57 12.14 -19.46
CA PRO A 39 16.52 12.47 -18.41
C PRO A 39 16.56 13.98 -18.19
N PRO A 40 16.49 14.47 -16.95
CA PRO A 40 16.60 15.90 -16.68
C PRO A 40 18.01 16.37 -17.05
N VAL A 41 18.08 17.58 -17.61
CA VAL A 41 19.35 18.27 -17.82
C VAL A 41 19.77 18.85 -16.46
N LYS A 42 21.05 18.73 -16.13
CA LYS A 42 21.59 19.26 -14.87
C LYS A 42 21.23 20.76 -14.69
N GLY A 43 20.62 21.07 -13.58
CA GLY A 43 20.15 22.42 -13.26
C GLY A 43 18.74 22.75 -13.73
N THR A 44 18.05 21.79 -14.42
CA THR A 44 16.66 21.93 -14.85
C THR A 44 15.77 20.83 -14.26
N GLU A 45 16.20 20.25 -13.14
CA GLU A 45 15.44 19.22 -12.44
C GLU A 45 14.08 19.79 -12.00
N ARG A 46 13.04 18.99 -12.16
CA ARG A 46 11.68 19.38 -11.78
C ARG A 46 11.49 19.30 -10.28
N ARG A 47 11.02 20.37 -9.68
CA ARG A 47 10.60 20.35 -8.28
C ARG A 47 9.34 19.54 -8.12
N LEU A 48 9.29 18.76 -7.07
CA LEU A 48 8.07 18.11 -6.63
C LEU A 48 7.16 19.17 -5.99
N GLN A 49 5.91 19.20 -6.44
CA GLN A 49 4.89 20.15 -5.98
C GLN A 49 3.90 19.43 -5.06
N ALA A 50 3.46 20.09 -4.02
CA ALA A 50 2.29 19.65 -3.26
C ALA A 50 1.04 20.07 -4.07
N LEU A 51 0.23 19.08 -4.45
CA LEU A 51 -1.01 19.27 -5.18
C LEU A 51 -2.17 18.78 -4.33
N GLU A 52 -3.21 19.59 -4.20
CA GLU A 52 -4.42 19.24 -3.47
C GLU A 52 -5.44 18.64 -4.42
N ARG A 53 -5.72 17.37 -4.25
CA ARG A 53 -6.71 16.60 -5.02
C ARG A 53 -7.43 15.62 -4.11
N ALA A 54 -8.72 15.49 -4.30
CA ALA A 54 -9.51 14.47 -3.60
C ALA A 54 -9.04 13.08 -4.01
N ALA A 55 -8.53 12.33 -3.04
CA ALA A 55 -8.09 10.95 -3.19
C ALA A 55 -8.57 10.13 -1.99
N TYR A 56 -8.97 8.90 -2.23
CA TYR A 56 -9.64 8.06 -1.24
C TYR A 56 -8.79 6.84 -0.92
N ASN A 57 -8.74 6.50 0.37
CA ASN A 57 -8.04 5.32 0.89
C ASN A 57 -9.03 4.49 1.73
N VAL A 58 -10.06 3.97 1.08
CA VAL A 58 -11.15 3.23 1.71
C VAL A 58 -10.74 1.79 1.96
N THR A 59 -10.97 1.28 3.18
CA THR A 59 -10.74 -0.13 3.50
C THR A 59 -11.79 -1.03 2.85
N THR A 60 -11.53 -2.33 2.81
CA THR A 60 -12.33 -3.32 2.07
C THR A 60 -13.81 -3.33 2.47
N SER A 61 -14.10 -3.41 3.77
CA SER A 61 -15.48 -3.51 4.27
C SER A 61 -16.30 -2.21 4.14
N GLN A 62 -15.63 -1.07 3.95
CA GLN A 62 -16.26 0.23 3.75
C GLN A 62 -16.44 0.59 2.25
N ASP A 63 -15.94 -0.26 1.35
CA ASP A 63 -16.08 -0.06 -0.08
C ASP A 63 -17.51 -0.43 -0.54
N PRO A 64 -18.31 0.53 -1.05
CA PRO A 64 -19.70 0.26 -1.42
C PRO A 64 -19.82 -0.73 -2.59
N VAL A 65 -18.86 -0.76 -3.49
CA VAL A 65 -18.85 -1.71 -4.63
C VAL A 65 -18.52 -3.12 -4.12
N ILE A 66 -17.54 -3.27 -3.24
CA ILE A 66 -17.28 -4.57 -2.60
C ILE A 66 -18.51 -5.04 -1.82
N GLY A 67 -19.17 -4.13 -1.09
CA GLY A 67 -20.41 -4.45 -0.39
C GLY A 67 -21.53 -4.96 -1.31
N GLN A 68 -21.62 -4.41 -2.52
CA GLN A 68 -22.56 -4.87 -3.54
C GLN A 68 -22.17 -6.26 -4.09
N LEU A 69 -20.91 -6.44 -4.49
CA LEU A 69 -20.41 -7.71 -5.01
C LEU A 69 -20.51 -8.85 -3.97
N ALA A 70 -20.35 -8.53 -2.68
CA ALA A 70 -20.56 -9.50 -1.61
C ALA A 70 -22.02 -9.94 -1.48
N LYS A 71 -22.98 -9.02 -1.65
CA LYS A 71 -24.43 -9.34 -1.66
C LYS A 71 -24.85 -10.14 -2.90
N GLU A 72 -24.19 -9.93 -4.01
CA GLU A 72 -24.37 -10.65 -5.27
C GLU A 72 -23.69 -12.03 -5.30
N ASP A 73 -22.98 -12.36 -4.23
CA ASP A 73 -22.25 -13.64 -4.06
C ASP A 73 -21.15 -13.88 -5.10
N GLU A 74 -20.51 -12.80 -5.57
CA GLU A 74 -19.44 -12.86 -6.57
C GLU A 74 -18.16 -13.54 -6.05
N ALA A 75 -17.95 -13.52 -4.74
CA ALA A 75 -16.82 -14.19 -4.08
C ALA A 75 -17.11 -14.49 -2.61
N THR A 76 -16.25 -15.30 -2.04
CA THR A 76 -16.20 -15.58 -0.58
C THR A 76 -15.25 -14.61 0.13
N ILE A 77 -14.20 -14.13 -0.55
CA ILE A 77 -13.13 -13.33 0.03
C ILE A 77 -13.04 -11.99 -0.70
N PHE A 78 -12.81 -10.93 0.06
CA PHE A 78 -12.69 -9.56 -0.46
C PHE A 78 -11.46 -8.88 0.11
N ALA A 79 -10.74 -8.15 -0.73
CA ALA A 79 -9.56 -7.38 -0.33
C ALA A 79 -9.34 -6.17 -1.23
N THR A 80 -8.52 -5.22 -0.77
CA THR A 80 -7.90 -4.22 -1.63
C THR A 80 -6.47 -4.66 -1.99
N SER A 81 -5.94 -4.17 -3.09
CA SER A 81 -4.63 -4.61 -3.60
C SER A 81 -3.46 -4.20 -2.69
N ASP A 82 -3.59 -3.11 -1.92
CA ASP A 82 -2.59 -2.67 -0.94
C ASP A 82 -2.51 -3.63 0.26
N ILE A 83 -3.64 -4.06 0.81
CA ILE A 83 -3.71 -5.04 1.89
C ILE A 83 -3.25 -6.41 1.41
N LEU A 84 -3.80 -6.85 0.28
CA LEU A 84 -3.48 -8.17 -0.27
C LEU A 84 -2.00 -8.30 -0.63
N SER A 85 -1.39 -7.26 -1.22
CA SER A 85 0.04 -7.25 -1.54
C SER A 85 0.93 -7.34 -0.29
N MET A 86 0.49 -6.75 0.84
CA MET A 86 1.21 -6.90 2.10
C MET A 86 1.21 -8.35 2.57
N LEU A 87 0.06 -9.02 2.52
CA LEU A 87 -0.05 -10.42 2.88
C LEU A 87 0.76 -11.32 1.93
N MET A 88 0.64 -11.12 0.62
CA MET A 88 1.36 -11.91 -0.40
C MET A 88 2.88 -11.75 -0.32
N CYS A 89 3.38 -10.60 0.14
CA CYS A 89 4.80 -10.29 0.27
C CYS A 89 5.31 -10.38 1.72
N CYS A 90 4.53 -10.90 2.66
CA CYS A 90 4.79 -10.83 4.09
C CYS A 90 6.15 -11.41 4.51
N THR A 91 6.63 -12.44 3.82
CA THR A 91 7.93 -13.07 4.10
C THR A 91 9.14 -12.18 3.78
N ARG A 92 8.92 -11.07 3.06
CA ARG A 92 9.94 -10.03 2.79
C ARG A 92 9.87 -8.88 3.77
N SER A 93 8.82 -8.81 4.59
CA SER A 93 8.61 -7.69 5.50
C SER A 93 9.60 -7.70 6.65
N VAL A 94 10.21 -6.54 6.88
CA VAL A 94 11.13 -6.30 7.99
C VAL A 94 10.37 -5.64 9.15
N TYR A 95 9.57 -4.63 8.84
CA TYR A 95 8.78 -3.92 9.84
C TYR A 95 7.50 -4.69 10.21
N SER A 96 6.98 -4.40 11.40
CA SER A 96 5.67 -4.90 11.83
C SER A 96 4.53 -4.29 11.01
N TRP A 97 3.48 -5.06 10.86
CA TRP A 97 2.22 -4.64 10.26
C TRP A 97 1.09 -5.49 10.83
N ASP A 98 -0.13 -5.03 10.66
CA ASP A 98 -1.33 -5.78 11.02
C ASP A 98 -2.38 -5.70 9.90
N ILE A 99 -3.17 -6.76 9.77
CA ILE A 99 -4.33 -6.85 8.90
C ILE A 99 -5.52 -7.28 9.76
N VAL A 100 -6.61 -6.53 9.68
CA VAL A 100 -7.87 -6.91 10.31
C VAL A 100 -8.61 -7.86 9.37
N ILE A 101 -9.12 -8.97 9.88
CA ILE A 101 -9.90 -9.93 9.11
C ILE A 101 -11.29 -9.98 9.72
N VAL A 102 -12.29 -9.57 8.94
CA VAL A 102 -13.70 -9.59 9.35
C VAL A 102 -14.39 -10.74 8.62
N LYS A 103 -14.94 -11.67 9.38
CA LYS A 103 -15.81 -12.73 8.87
C LYS A 103 -17.24 -12.36 9.17
N GLN A 104 -18.08 -12.31 8.14
CA GLN A 104 -19.53 -12.06 8.20
C GLN A 104 -20.23 -13.20 7.48
N GLY A 105 -20.87 -14.10 8.25
CA GLY A 105 -21.38 -15.35 7.70
C GLY A 105 -20.27 -16.13 6.99
N ASN A 106 -20.47 -16.47 5.72
CA ASN A 106 -19.47 -17.14 4.88
C ASN A 106 -18.48 -16.19 4.18
N LYS A 107 -18.63 -14.87 4.35
CA LYS A 107 -17.77 -13.87 3.69
C LYS A 107 -16.59 -13.48 4.57
N ILE A 108 -15.43 -13.25 3.96
CA ILE A 108 -14.18 -12.83 4.62
C ILE A 108 -13.69 -11.55 3.97
N PHE A 109 -13.52 -10.51 4.77
CA PHE A 109 -12.98 -9.21 4.35
C PHE A 109 -11.60 -9.02 4.98
N LEU A 110 -10.59 -8.77 4.14
CA LEU A 110 -9.27 -8.36 4.59
C LEU A 110 -9.26 -6.84 4.68
N ASP A 111 -9.25 -6.32 5.89
CA ASP A 111 -9.36 -4.91 6.20
C ASP A 111 -8.08 -4.34 6.80
N LYS A 112 -8.02 -3.04 6.90
CA LYS A 112 -7.03 -2.31 7.69
C LYS A 112 -7.72 -1.33 8.62
N ARG A 113 -7.15 -1.16 9.81
CA ARG A 113 -7.57 -0.12 10.74
C ARG A 113 -7.11 1.27 10.27
N LEU A 114 -7.70 2.31 10.82
CA LEU A 114 -7.23 3.68 10.63
C LEU A 114 -5.77 3.82 11.09
N ASP A 115 -4.99 4.65 10.43
CA ASP A 115 -3.55 4.90 10.71
C ASP A 115 -2.67 3.63 10.66
N ASN A 116 -3.03 2.69 9.79
CA ASN A 116 -2.26 1.47 9.61
C ASN A 116 -0.91 1.73 8.92
N THR A 117 0.14 1.05 9.36
CA THR A 117 1.48 1.12 8.76
C THR A 117 1.51 0.63 7.30
N ILE A 118 0.49 -0.11 6.84
CA ILE A 118 0.33 -0.50 5.43
C ILE A 118 0.24 0.72 4.51
N ASP A 119 -0.31 1.83 4.99
CA ASP A 119 -0.47 3.07 4.23
C ASP A 119 0.81 3.90 4.13
N LEU A 120 1.83 3.58 4.92
CA LEU A 120 3.10 4.27 4.89
C LEU A 120 4.08 3.64 3.88
N VAL A 121 4.85 4.50 3.23
CA VAL A 121 5.93 4.10 2.31
C VAL A 121 7.23 4.02 3.09
N THR A 122 7.78 2.82 3.22
CA THR A 122 9.06 2.60 3.91
C THR A 122 10.25 3.13 3.10
N VAL A 123 11.32 3.54 3.79
CA VAL A 123 12.57 3.96 3.18
C VAL A 123 13.71 3.20 3.83
N ASN A 124 14.52 2.53 3.00
CA ASN A 124 15.65 1.71 3.41
C ASN A 124 15.30 0.62 4.45
N GLU A 125 14.56 -0.37 4.02
CA GLU A 125 14.21 -1.54 4.84
C GLU A 125 15.46 -2.35 5.28
N ASN A 126 16.61 -2.15 4.62
CA ASN A 126 17.88 -2.77 5.00
C ASN A 126 18.51 -2.13 6.27
N ALA A 127 18.14 -0.90 6.59
CA ALA A 127 18.60 -0.24 7.81
C ALA A 127 17.87 -0.70 9.07
N ALA A 128 17.21 -1.83 9.01
CA ALA A 128 16.44 -2.41 10.09
C ALA A 128 17.26 -2.85 11.29
N ASP A 129 17.86 -1.91 11.97
CA ASP A 129 17.76 -1.93 13.41
C ASP A 129 16.28 -1.82 13.71
N ALA A 130 15.76 -2.78 14.48
CA ALA A 130 14.35 -2.87 14.81
C ALA A 130 13.77 -1.47 14.99
N PRO A 131 12.58 -1.17 14.40
CA PRO A 131 12.01 0.14 14.54
C PRO A 131 12.09 0.51 16.01
N LEU A 132 12.68 1.66 16.30
CA LEU A 132 12.85 2.18 17.66
C LEU A 132 11.46 2.55 18.22
N GLU A 133 10.59 1.58 18.33
CA GLU A 133 9.38 1.64 19.16
C GLU A 133 9.72 1.49 20.64
N ALA A 134 10.93 1.04 20.95
CA ALA A 134 11.45 1.15 22.30
C ALA A 134 11.95 2.59 22.46
N ASP A 135 11.26 3.36 23.30
CA ASP A 135 11.78 4.60 23.88
C ASP A 135 13.29 4.47 24.08
N ALA A 136 14.07 5.14 23.23
CA ALA A 136 15.52 5.14 23.32
C ALA A 136 16.01 5.73 24.66
N SER A 137 15.10 6.27 25.48
CA SER A 137 15.33 6.79 26.82
C SER A 137 15.46 5.71 27.89
N ASN A 138 15.10 4.45 27.64
CA ASN A 138 14.99 3.41 28.68
C ASN A 138 15.90 2.19 28.48
N VAL A 139 16.88 2.20 27.57
CA VAL A 139 17.85 1.12 27.46
C VAL A 139 19.11 1.46 28.26
N PRO A 140 19.31 0.85 29.45
CA PRO A 140 20.57 1.04 30.19
C PRO A 140 21.72 0.45 29.38
N GLY A 141 22.65 1.31 28.95
CA GLY A 141 23.85 0.91 28.19
C GLY A 141 23.67 0.84 26.68
N GLY A 142 22.56 1.38 26.13
CA GLY A 142 22.32 1.47 24.70
C GLY A 142 23.41 2.25 24.00
N ALA A 143 24.05 1.62 23.02
CA ALA A 143 24.92 2.31 22.09
C ALA A 143 24.12 3.48 21.52
N GLN A 144 24.66 4.68 21.62
CA GLN A 144 24.12 5.86 20.97
C GLN A 144 24.09 5.58 19.45
N THR A 145 22.96 5.09 18.94
CA THR A 145 22.69 5.27 17.53
C THR A 145 22.67 6.78 17.35
N GLY A 146 23.58 7.34 16.54
CA GLY A 146 23.81 8.78 16.47
C GLY A 146 22.66 9.58 15.83
N VAL A 147 21.43 9.07 15.87
CA VAL A 147 20.21 9.69 15.35
C VAL A 147 19.43 10.26 16.52
N LYS A 148 19.33 11.58 16.56
CA LYS A 148 18.49 12.28 17.52
C LYS A 148 17.02 11.94 17.27
N PRO A 149 16.17 11.82 18.32
CA PRO A 149 14.73 11.53 18.18
C PRO A 149 14.00 12.47 17.19
N ASP A 150 14.40 13.73 17.13
CA ASP A 150 13.82 14.76 16.23
C ASP A 150 14.49 14.82 14.85
N SER A 151 15.33 13.84 14.51
CA SER A 151 16.01 13.83 13.23
C SER A 151 15.02 13.55 12.09
N ILE A 152 15.13 14.32 11.01
CA ILE A 152 14.38 14.08 9.75
C ILE A 152 14.70 12.72 9.11
N ASN A 153 15.71 12.00 9.60
CA ASN A 153 16.17 10.71 9.09
C ASN A 153 15.76 9.53 9.98
N THR A 154 14.87 9.74 10.97
CA THR A 154 14.25 8.62 11.68
C THR A 154 13.38 7.81 10.73
N PRO A 155 13.22 6.48 10.91
CA PRO A 155 12.38 5.67 10.06
C PRO A 155 10.94 6.20 9.92
N GLY A 156 10.35 6.68 11.01
CA GLY A 156 9.00 7.25 11.01
C GLY A 156 8.90 8.54 10.18
N ASN A 157 9.82 9.50 10.39
CA ASN A 157 9.84 10.75 9.62
C ASN A 157 10.12 10.51 8.14
N LEU A 158 11.01 9.58 7.82
CA LEU A 158 11.27 9.17 6.44
C LEU A 158 10.05 8.51 5.80
N ALA A 159 9.31 7.69 6.54
CA ALA A 159 8.10 7.04 6.02
C ALA A 159 7.01 8.06 5.71
N ILE A 160 6.77 9.04 6.57
CA ILE A 160 5.81 10.14 6.33
C ILE A 160 6.24 10.94 5.11
N GLU A 161 7.50 11.35 5.04
CA GLU A 161 8.06 12.10 3.90
C GLU A 161 7.90 11.31 2.59
N ALA A 162 8.27 10.02 2.58
CA ALA A 162 8.17 9.16 1.41
C ALA A 162 6.71 8.94 0.98
N THR A 163 5.77 8.84 1.92
CA THR A 163 4.35 8.72 1.63
C THR A 163 3.82 9.96 0.92
N MET A 164 4.17 11.16 1.42
CA MET A 164 3.82 12.42 0.76
C MET A 164 4.47 12.58 -0.62
N ILE A 165 5.75 12.19 -0.75
CA ILE A 165 6.46 12.20 -2.04
C ILE A 165 5.75 11.29 -3.05
N ASN A 166 5.41 10.08 -2.65
CA ASN A 166 4.74 9.11 -3.51
C ASN A 166 3.38 9.62 -3.97
N HIS A 167 2.59 10.19 -3.07
CA HIS A 167 1.30 10.81 -3.37
C HIS A 167 1.43 11.98 -4.35
N ASN A 168 2.24 12.96 -4.02
CA ASN A 168 2.42 14.16 -4.84
C ASN A 168 3.02 13.85 -6.23
N PHE A 169 3.92 12.87 -6.30
CA PHE A 169 4.51 12.47 -7.57
C PHE A 169 3.45 11.89 -8.52
N ALA A 170 2.58 11.01 -8.03
CA ALA A 170 1.51 10.44 -8.84
C ALA A 170 0.54 11.51 -9.38
N LEU A 171 0.26 12.53 -8.59
CA LEU A 171 -0.58 13.66 -9.01
C LEU A 171 0.14 14.56 -10.04
N GLN A 172 1.44 14.77 -9.87
CA GLN A 172 2.20 15.75 -10.70
C GLN A 172 2.50 15.22 -12.10
N VAL A 173 2.68 13.92 -12.29
CA VAL A 173 3.15 13.36 -13.57
C VAL A 173 2.06 13.12 -14.60
N VAL A 174 0.84 13.59 -14.34
CA VAL A 174 -0.28 13.50 -15.27
C VAL A 174 -0.63 14.86 -15.85
N GLN A 175 -1.16 14.85 -17.07
CA GLN A 175 -1.66 16.03 -17.76
C GLN A 175 -3.14 16.18 -17.46
N GLU A 176 -3.48 17.08 -16.55
CA GLU A 176 -4.87 17.34 -16.20
C GLU A 176 -5.58 18.05 -17.36
N SER A 177 -6.48 17.34 -18.02
CA SER A 177 -7.28 17.84 -19.11
C SER A 177 -8.67 17.24 -19.08
N GLN A 178 -9.70 18.05 -19.03
CA GLN A 178 -11.08 17.60 -19.05
C GLN A 178 -11.50 17.01 -20.41
N THR A 179 -10.76 17.34 -21.46
CA THR A 179 -11.06 16.90 -22.84
C THR A 179 -10.18 15.71 -23.30
N ALA A 180 -9.10 15.42 -22.56
CA ALA A 180 -8.16 14.36 -22.86
C ALA A 180 -7.94 13.47 -21.63
N LYS A 181 -8.98 12.74 -21.25
CA LYS A 181 -8.98 11.76 -20.16
C LYS A 181 -9.65 10.47 -20.61
N VAL A 182 -9.45 9.40 -19.87
CA VAL A 182 -10.12 8.13 -20.07
C VAL A 182 -11.08 7.91 -18.93
N ASP A 183 -12.37 7.95 -19.21
CA ASP A 183 -13.43 7.63 -18.25
C ASP A 183 -13.64 6.11 -18.20
N MET A 184 -13.81 5.55 -16.99
CA MET A 184 -14.20 4.18 -16.77
C MET A 184 -15.70 4.01 -16.96
N SER A 185 -16.20 2.77 -16.84
CA SER A 185 -17.63 2.46 -17.04
C SER A 185 -18.53 3.22 -16.06
N HIS A 186 -18.03 3.45 -14.85
CA HIS A 186 -18.76 4.16 -13.79
C HIS A 186 -17.90 5.28 -13.18
N SER A 187 -18.60 6.27 -12.58
CA SER A 187 -17.94 7.33 -11.82
C SER A 187 -17.24 6.80 -10.57
N ASN A 188 -16.33 7.61 -9.99
CA ASN A 188 -15.65 7.26 -8.76
C ASN A 188 -16.65 6.95 -7.63
N PRO A 189 -16.63 5.75 -7.02
CA PRO A 189 -17.64 5.31 -6.06
C PRO A 189 -17.54 5.98 -4.70
N PHE A 190 -16.43 6.69 -4.44
CA PHE A 190 -16.15 7.35 -3.16
C PHE A 190 -16.39 8.85 -3.19
N TYR A 191 -16.62 9.42 -4.38
CA TYR A 191 -16.76 10.85 -4.55
C TYR A 191 -18.19 11.33 -4.30
N VAL A 192 -18.33 12.28 -3.38
CA VAL A 192 -19.60 12.96 -3.09
C VAL A 192 -19.41 14.45 -3.41
N ALA A 193 -19.94 14.91 -4.53
CA ALA A 193 -19.74 16.28 -5.05
C ALA A 193 -20.17 17.40 -4.09
N SER A 194 -21.06 17.13 -3.13
CA SER A 194 -21.49 18.09 -2.12
C SER A 194 -20.55 18.24 -0.93
N GLU A 195 -19.61 17.29 -0.76
CA GLU A 195 -18.72 17.21 0.40
C GLU A 195 -17.27 17.57 0.03
N GLU A 196 -16.92 17.46 -1.26
CA GLU A 196 -15.57 17.70 -1.73
C GLU A 196 -15.39 19.12 -2.28
N THR A 197 -14.33 19.77 -1.84
CA THR A 197 -13.92 21.08 -2.33
C THR A 197 -12.84 21.01 -3.41
N GLU A 198 -12.04 19.93 -3.37
CA GLU A 198 -10.92 19.73 -4.27
C GLU A 198 -11.30 18.91 -5.50
N PRO A 199 -10.69 19.16 -6.66
CA PRO A 199 -10.91 18.33 -7.83
C PRO A 199 -10.39 16.91 -7.60
N LEU A 200 -11.05 15.92 -8.21
CA LEU A 200 -10.66 14.52 -8.12
C LEU A 200 -9.26 14.27 -8.68
N ALA A 201 -8.49 13.47 -7.97
CA ALA A 201 -7.25 12.90 -8.48
C ALA A 201 -7.51 11.97 -9.68
N SER A 202 -6.53 11.86 -10.58
CA SER A 202 -6.48 10.79 -11.57
C SER A 202 -6.38 9.45 -10.86
N LYS A 203 -7.47 8.71 -10.84
CA LYS A 203 -7.56 7.39 -10.21
C LYS A 203 -8.68 6.57 -10.84
N ALA A 204 -8.38 5.34 -11.17
CA ALA A 204 -9.38 4.37 -11.58
C ALA A 204 -9.27 3.12 -10.72
N TYR A 205 -10.41 2.52 -10.45
CA TYR A 205 -10.55 1.29 -9.68
C TYR A 205 -11.08 0.20 -10.58
N LYS A 206 -10.47 -0.99 -10.51
CA LYS A 206 -10.96 -2.18 -11.18
C LYS A 206 -11.14 -3.29 -10.16
N TYR A 207 -12.33 -3.88 -10.16
CA TYR A 207 -12.66 -5.01 -9.29
C TYR A 207 -12.43 -6.28 -10.07
N ARG A 208 -11.53 -7.13 -9.57
CA ARG A 208 -11.07 -8.32 -10.28
C ARG A 208 -11.24 -9.56 -9.43
N ARG A 209 -11.74 -10.64 -10.03
CA ARG A 209 -11.98 -11.92 -9.39
C ARG A 209 -10.86 -12.90 -9.69
N PHE A 210 -10.36 -13.56 -8.64
CA PHE A 210 -9.33 -14.57 -8.71
C PHE A 210 -9.84 -15.87 -8.10
N ASP A 211 -9.58 -16.98 -8.78
CA ASP A 211 -9.92 -18.31 -8.31
C ASP A 211 -8.78 -18.89 -7.46
N LEU A 212 -9.06 -19.15 -6.20
CA LEU A 212 -8.14 -19.75 -5.24
C LEU A 212 -8.45 -21.23 -4.95
N SER A 213 -9.35 -21.85 -5.72
CA SER A 213 -9.80 -23.22 -5.51
C SER A 213 -8.65 -24.21 -5.66
N LEU A 214 -8.71 -25.28 -4.87
CA LEU A 214 -7.92 -26.48 -5.02
C LEU A 214 -8.77 -27.57 -5.68
N GLU A 215 -8.13 -28.54 -6.31
CA GLU A 215 -8.84 -29.71 -6.88
C GLU A 215 -9.65 -30.53 -5.86
N THR A 216 -9.31 -30.35 -4.58
CA THR A 216 -9.97 -31.03 -3.45
C THR A 216 -11.15 -30.24 -2.88
N ASP A 217 -11.37 -29.00 -3.32
CA ASP A 217 -12.46 -28.18 -2.82
C ASP A 217 -13.81 -28.63 -3.42
N GLU A 218 -14.83 -28.72 -2.58
CA GLU A 218 -16.19 -29.08 -3.02
C GLU A 218 -16.89 -27.90 -3.74
N GLU A 219 -16.52 -26.67 -3.36
CA GLU A 219 -17.07 -25.44 -3.90
C GLU A 219 -15.96 -24.48 -4.34
N PRO A 220 -16.20 -23.64 -5.36
CA PRO A 220 -15.24 -22.64 -5.79
C PRO A 220 -14.90 -21.66 -4.67
N LEU A 221 -13.63 -21.32 -4.53
CA LEU A 221 -13.15 -20.32 -3.58
C LEU A 221 -12.63 -19.09 -4.34
N ASN A 222 -13.48 -18.10 -4.48
CA ASN A 222 -13.16 -16.89 -5.21
C ASN A 222 -12.79 -15.72 -4.27
N LEU A 223 -11.85 -14.92 -4.71
CA LEU A 223 -11.42 -13.67 -4.10
C LEU A 223 -11.66 -12.51 -5.07
N VAL A 224 -12.37 -11.47 -4.62
CA VAL A 224 -12.45 -10.20 -5.34
C VAL A 224 -11.47 -9.19 -4.75
N VAL A 225 -10.70 -8.55 -5.63
CA VAL A 225 -9.71 -7.53 -5.28
C VAL A 225 -10.06 -6.21 -5.96
N ARG A 226 -10.20 -5.13 -5.17
CA ARG A 226 -10.14 -3.77 -5.72
C ARG A 226 -8.69 -3.44 -6.07
N THR A 227 -8.43 -3.25 -7.33
CA THR A 227 -7.13 -2.79 -7.85
C THR A 227 -7.23 -1.33 -8.32
N GLU A 228 -6.10 -0.67 -8.50
CA GLU A 228 -6.04 0.75 -8.78
C GLU A 228 -5.10 1.05 -9.94
N TYR A 229 -5.42 2.10 -10.70
CA TYR A 229 -4.55 2.72 -11.69
C TYR A 229 -4.41 4.21 -11.41
N ASP A 230 -3.26 4.79 -11.78
CA ASP A 230 -2.95 6.20 -11.53
C ASP A 230 -2.98 7.04 -12.82
N ALA A 231 -2.71 6.45 -13.97
CA ALA A 231 -2.62 7.14 -15.25
C ALA A 231 -2.80 6.19 -16.44
N VAL A 232 -2.95 6.77 -17.62
CA VAL A 232 -2.88 6.04 -18.90
C VAL A 232 -1.78 6.63 -19.79
N VAL A 233 -1.32 5.85 -20.75
CA VAL A 233 -0.41 6.31 -21.80
C VAL A 233 -0.79 5.64 -23.12
N LYS A 234 -0.74 6.37 -24.23
CA LYS A 234 -0.95 5.76 -25.55
C LYS A 234 0.22 4.86 -25.91
N ASN A 235 -0.06 3.65 -26.38
CA ASN A 235 0.94 2.83 -27.01
C ASN A 235 1.38 3.51 -28.32
N ASN A 236 2.69 3.66 -28.53
CA ASN A 236 3.22 4.36 -29.71
C ASN A 236 2.98 3.60 -31.03
N ILE A 237 2.73 2.30 -30.96
CA ILE A 237 2.59 1.43 -32.15
C ILE A 237 1.12 1.17 -32.44
N SER A 238 0.37 0.66 -31.45
CA SER A 238 -1.05 0.31 -31.63
C SER A 238 -2.01 1.48 -31.45
N GLY A 239 -1.60 2.52 -30.73
CA GLY A 239 -2.46 3.65 -30.36
C GLY A 239 -3.41 3.36 -29.18
N ASP A 240 -3.40 2.14 -28.64
CA ASP A 240 -4.25 1.74 -27.53
C ASP A 240 -3.83 2.39 -26.22
N ASP A 241 -4.77 2.52 -25.31
CA ASP A 241 -4.49 3.00 -23.95
C ASP A 241 -3.83 1.89 -23.13
N GLN A 242 -2.71 2.22 -22.51
CA GLN A 242 -2.01 1.37 -21.54
C GLN A 242 -2.16 1.94 -20.15
N TYR A 243 -2.57 1.09 -19.22
CA TYR A 243 -2.83 1.47 -17.84
C TYR A 243 -1.57 1.42 -16.99
N LEU A 244 -1.35 2.47 -16.19
CA LEU A 244 -0.16 2.68 -15.40
C LEU A 244 -0.43 2.68 -13.91
N ILE A 245 0.51 2.10 -13.17
CA ILE A 245 0.71 2.37 -11.75
C ILE A 245 1.93 3.29 -11.63
N VAL A 246 1.79 4.36 -10.86
CA VAL A 246 2.82 5.38 -10.66
C VAL A 246 3.24 5.40 -9.20
N LYS A 247 4.52 5.20 -8.96
CA LYS A 247 5.12 5.21 -7.62
C LYS A 247 6.39 6.03 -7.62
N ALA A 248 6.80 6.54 -6.46
CA ALA A 248 8.05 7.26 -6.30
C ALA A 248 8.88 6.70 -5.14
N LEU A 249 10.16 6.53 -5.40
CA LEU A 249 11.18 6.23 -4.43
C LEU A 249 11.75 7.53 -3.86
N ASN A 250 12.03 7.56 -2.56
CA ASN A 250 12.74 8.62 -1.88
C ASN A 250 14.19 8.19 -1.64
N GLU A 251 15.15 9.03 -2.05
CA GLU A 251 16.58 8.75 -1.85
C GLU A 251 16.92 8.68 -0.36
N PHE A 252 17.60 7.60 0.03
CA PHE A 252 18.19 7.48 1.34
C PHE A 252 19.65 7.98 1.30
N ASP A 253 20.12 8.61 2.37
CA ASP A 253 21.51 9.10 2.46
C ASP A 253 22.50 7.95 2.32
N HIS A 254 23.22 7.92 1.20
CA HIS A 254 24.18 6.88 0.89
C HIS A 254 25.40 6.84 1.85
N LYS A 255 25.62 7.89 2.63
CA LYS A 255 26.67 7.99 3.64
C LYS A 255 26.21 7.57 5.03
N ALA A 256 24.91 7.43 5.24
CA ALA A 256 24.37 7.05 6.54
C ALA A 256 24.69 5.59 6.88
N GLN A 257 24.78 5.29 8.16
CA GLN A 257 24.85 3.92 8.63
C GLN A 257 23.58 3.16 8.20
N GLY A 258 23.76 1.92 7.76
CA GLY A 258 22.64 1.12 7.25
C GLY A 258 22.20 1.44 5.82
N SER A 259 22.97 2.25 5.08
CA SER A 259 22.66 2.59 3.68
C SER A 259 22.62 1.38 2.73
N GLY A 260 23.15 0.21 3.16
CA GLY A 260 23.09 -1.04 2.39
C GLY A 260 23.78 -0.98 1.02
N GLY A 261 24.78 -0.07 0.88
CA GLY A 261 25.46 0.18 -0.38
C GLY A 261 24.68 1.09 -1.34
N ALA A 262 23.73 1.88 -0.82
CA ALA A 262 22.98 2.88 -1.61
C ALA A 262 23.94 3.80 -2.36
N LEU A 263 23.58 4.12 -3.59
CA LEU A 263 24.35 5.00 -4.45
C LEU A 263 23.83 6.44 -4.33
N ASP A 264 24.72 7.42 -4.56
CA ASP A 264 24.32 8.82 -4.74
C ASP A 264 23.56 8.96 -6.08
N TRP A 265 22.25 9.14 -6.02
CA TRP A 265 21.40 9.19 -7.21
C TRP A 265 21.71 10.39 -8.09
N ARG A 266 22.10 11.53 -7.52
CA ARG A 266 22.42 12.74 -8.29
C ARG A 266 23.59 12.53 -9.25
N THR A 267 24.53 11.68 -8.86
CA THR A 267 25.74 11.40 -9.66
C THR A 267 25.65 10.09 -10.44
N LYS A 268 24.84 9.12 -9.98
CA LYS A 268 24.85 7.75 -10.50
C LYS A 268 23.60 7.38 -11.31
N LEU A 269 22.46 8.02 -11.08
CA LEU A 269 21.21 7.61 -11.72
C LEU A 269 21.29 7.68 -13.25
N ALA A 270 21.94 8.70 -13.82
CA ALA A 270 22.07 8.85 -15.26
C ALA A 270 22.96 7.79 -15.92
N SER A 271 24.06 7.40 -15.25
CA SER A 271 25.08 6.52 -15.83
C SER A 271 25.03 5.07 -15.33
N GLN A 272 24.50 4.83 -14.14
CA GLN A 272 24.46 3.53 -13.48
C GLN A 272 23.05 3.16 -13.00
N ARG A 273 22.08 3.42 -13.84
CA ARG A 273 20.64 3.23 -13.56
C ARG A 273 20.32 1.83 -13.04
N GLY A 274 20.86 0.80 -13.69
CA GLY A 274 20.66 -0.59 -13.28
C GLY A 274 21.21 -0.90 -11.88
N ALA A 275 22.35 -0.33 -11.52
CA ALA A 275 22.94 -0.51 -10.20
C ALA A 275 22.11 0.19 -9.10
N VAL A 276 21.56 1.39 -9.39
CA VAL A 276 20.65 2.09 -8.48
C VAL A 276 19.41 1.24 -8.22
N VAL A 277 18.76 0.74 -9.27
CA VAL A 277 17.55 -0.09 -9.15
C VAL A 277 17.83 -1.41 -8.44
N ALA A 278 18.94 -2.08 -8.74
CA ALA A 278 19.33 -3.32 -8.07
C ALA A 278 19.58 -3.11 -6.57
N THR A 279 20.16 -1.98 -6.19
CA THR A 279 20.36 -1.62 -4.78
C THR A 279 19.02 -1.34 -4.08
N GLU A 280 18.10 -0.64 -4.75
CA GLU A 280 16.75 -0.43 -4.22
C GLU A 280 15.98 -1.76 -4.07
N MET A 281 16.08 -2.69 -5.01
CA MET A 281 15.49 -4.03 -4.89
C MET A 281 16.01 -4.80 -3.68
N LYS A 282 17.28 -4.61 -3.34
CA LYS A 282 17.89 -5.21 -2.14
C LYS A 282 17.44 -4.52 -0.87
N ASN A 283 17.55 -3.19 -0.82
CA ASN A 283 17.34 -2.40 0.39
C ASN A 283 15.87 -2.15 0.71
N ASN A 284 14.98 -2.28 -0.28
CA ASN A 284 13.54 -2.04 -0.18
C ASN A 284 12.74 -3.20 -0.81
N SER A 285 13.14 -4.40 -0.46
CA SER A 285 12.61 -5.64 -1.06
C SER A 285 11.11 -5.79 -0.88
N CYS A 286 10.59 -5.56 0.32
CA CYS A 286 9.16 -5.68 0.60
C CYS A 286 8.35 -4.61 -0.13
N LYS A 287 8.76 -3.35 -0.04
CA LYS A 287 8.10 -2.22 -0.71
C LYS A 287 7.98 -2.43 -2.22
N LEU A 288 9.09 -2.74 -2.89
CA LEU A 288 9.08 -2.96 -4.33
C LEU A 288 8.30 -4.22 -4.74
N ALA A 289 8.36 -5.28 -3.93
CA ALA A 289 7.55 -6.47 -4.14
C ALA A 289 6.05 -6.17 -4.03
N ARG A 290 5.62 -5.40 -3.02
CA ARG A 290 4.24 -4.97 -2.86
C ARG A 290 3.74 -4.17 -4.05
N TRP A 291 4.48 -3.13 -4.48
CA TRP A 291 4.10 -2.31 -5.63
C TRP A 291 4.01 -3.12 -6.93
N THR A 292 4.95 -4.05 -7.11
CA THR A 292 4.93 -4.95 -8.27
C THR A 292 3.74 -5.91 -8.23
N THR A 293 3.42 -6.45 -7.05
CA THR A 293 2.25 -7.30 -6.84
C THR A 293 0.96 -6.53 -7.13
N GLN A 294 0.82 -5.30 -6.62
CA GLN A 294 -0.33 -4.43 -6.92
C GLN A 294 -0.48 -4.21 -8.44
N ALA A 295 0.63 -3.94 -9.14
CA ALA A 295 0.62 -3.76 -10.59
C ALA A 295 0.20 -5.02 -11.35
N ILE A 296 0.62 -6.19 -10.89
CA ILE A 296 0.23 -7.47 -11.50
C ILE A 296 -1.23 -7.81 -11.20
N LEU A 297 -1.68 -7.63 -9.96
CA LEU A 297 -3.08 -7.81 -9.57
C LEU A 297 -4.02 -6.93 -10.39
N ALA A 298 -3.63 -5.68 -10.64
CA ALA A 298 -4.36 -4.76 -11.49
C ALA A 298 -4.27 -5.09 -12.98
N LYS A 299 -3.37 -5.99 -13.40
CA LYS A 299 -3.03 -6.22 -14.81
C LYS A 299 -2.56 -4.93 -15.49
N ALA A 300 -1.81 -4.10 -14.77
CA ALA A 300 -1.23 -2.88 -15.31
C ALA A 300 -0.20 -3.19 -16.41
N ASP A 301 -0.21 -2.39 -17.47
CA ASP A 301 0.73 -2.55 -18.60
C ASP A 301 2.15 -2.14 -18.22
N GLN A 302 2.26 -1.07 -17.40
CA GLN A 302 3.54 -0.55 -16.94
C GLN A 302 3.43 -0.03 -15.50
N MET A 303 4.56 -0.09 -14.81
CA MET A 303 4.79 0.59 -13.54
C MET A 303 5.83 1.69 -13.79
N LYS A 304 5.48 2.95 -13.47
CA LYS A 304 6.39 4.09 -13.51
C LYS A 304 6.97 4.33 -12.13
N LEU A 305 8.30 4.27 -12.02
CA LEU A 305 9.02 4.56 -10.79
C LEU A 305 9.75 5.89 -10.92
N GLY A 306 9.34 6.87 -10.12
CA GLY A 306 10.04 8.14 -9.94
C GLY A 306 11.18 7.99 -8.94
N PHE A 307 12.27 8.71 -9.19
CA PHE A 307 13.41 8.83 -8.29
C PHE A 307 13.46 10.25 -7.77
N VAL A 308 13.12 10.43 -6.51
CA VAL A 308 12.98 11.72 -5.85
C VAL A 308 14.01 11.90 -4.77
N SER A 309 14.65 13.05 -4.73
CA SER A 309 15.66 13.40 -3.75
C SER A 309 15.31 14.73 -3.09
N ARG A 310 15.73 14.92 -1.83
CA ARG A 310 15.65 16.23 -1.17
C ARG A 310 16.48 17.26 -1.92
N THR A 311 15.97 18.46 -2.11
CA THR A 311 16.75 19.57 -2.70
C THR A 311 17.99 19.87 -1.85
N ASN A 312 17.81 19.92 -0.54
CA ASN A 312 18.87 20.02 0.47
C ASN A 312 18.83 18.77 1.38
N PRO A 313 19.91 17.98 1.46
CA PRO A 313 19.93 16.78 2.29
C PRO A 313 19.59 16.99 3.78
N LYS A 314 19.75 18.22 4.27
CA LYS A 314 19.45 18.59 5.66
C LYS A 314 18.01 19.09 5.88
N SER A 315 17.17 19.05 4.85
CA SER A 315 15.79 19.55 4.93
C SER A 315 14.82 18.64 4.15
N SER A 316 13.74 18.25 4.79
CA SER A 316 12.63 17.50 4.18
C SER A 316 11.56 18.38 3.51
N GLN A 317 11.79 19.69 3.43
CA GLN A 317 10.81 20.67 2.96
C GLN A 317 10.65 20.72 1.44
N SER A 318 11.63 20.29 0.68
CA SER A 318 11.66 20.48 -0.78
C SER A 318 12.38 19.35 -1.47
N HIS A 319 11.78 18.86 -2.55
CA HIS A 319 12.23 17.70 -3.30
C HIS A 319 12.32 18.00 -4.80
N ILE A 320 13.16 17.22 -5.47
CA ILE A 320 13.34 17.24 -6.92
C ILE A 320 13.19 15.83 -7.50
N VAL A 321 12.61 15.75 -8.69
CA VAL A 321 12.51 14.53 -9.47
C VAL A 321 13.77 14.38 -10.31
N LEU A 322 14.57 13.36 -9.99
CA LEU A 322 15.84 13.06 -10.67
C LEU A 322 15.66 12.21 -11.94
N GLY A 323 14.54 11.55 -12.08
CA GLY A 323 14.23 10.74 -13.24
C GLY A 323 13.03 9.83 -13.00
N VAL A 324 12.52 9.26 -14.08
CA VAL A 324 11.43 8.28 -14.05
C VAL A 324 11.82 7.09 -14.92
N MET A 325 11.50 5.89 -14.47
CA MET A 325 11.73 4.64 -15.21
C MET A 325 10.43 3.85 -15.31
N GLY A 326 10.18 3.31 -16.51
CA GLY A 326 9.05 2.42 -16.76
C GLY A 326 9.48 0.96 -16.75
N TYR A 327 8.68 0.11 -16.11
CA TYR A 327 8.90 -1.33 -16.05
C TYR A 327 7.62 -2.08 -16.38
N LYS A 328 7.74 -3.20 -17.07
CA LYS A 328 6.65 -4.17 -17.13
C LYS A 328 6.62 -4.94 -15.83
N PRO A 329 5.46 -5.02 -15.15
CA PRO A 329 5.37 -5.57 -13.80
C PRO A 329 5.91 -7.00 -13.67
N ARG A 330 5.60 -7.90 -14.60
CA ARG A 330 6.07 -9.30 -14.56
C ARG A 330 7.58 -9.43 -14.80
N GLU A 331 8.17 -8.60 -15.66
CA GLU A 331 9.61 -8.56 -15.87
C GLU A 331 10.34 -8.04 -14.63
N PHE A 332 9.76 -7.02 -13.97
CA PHE A 332 10.31 -6.49 -12.72
C PHE A 332 10.20 -7.50 -11.57
N ALA A 333 9.07 -8.22 -11.46
CA ALA A 333 8.89 -9.32 -10.52
C ALA A 333 9.96 -10.41 -10.70
N SER A 334 10.24 -10.79 -11.95
CA SER A 334 11.27 -11.77 -12.26
C SER A 334 12.67 -11.35 -11.82
N GLN A 335 13.02 -10.05 -11.99
CA GLN A 335 14.30 -9.50 -11.54
C GLN A 335 14.48 -9.57 -10.00
N MET A 336 13.38 -9.53 -9.25
CA MET A 336 13.38 -9.65 -7.80
C MET A 336 13.19 -11.08 -7.28
N ASN A 337 13.07 -12.07 -8.15
CA ASN A 337 12.65 -13.43 -7.79
C ASN A 337 11.33 -13.44 -6.99
N LEU A 338 10.37 -12.58 -7.38
CA LEU A 338 9.07 -12.51 -6.74
C LEU A 338 8.16 -13.62 -7.26
N SER A 339 7.75 -14.53 -6.38
CA SER A 339 6.83 -15.61 -6.70
C SER A 339 5.40 -15.25 -6.32
N LEU A 340 4.55 -14.99 -7.31
CA LEU A 340 3.12 -14.77 -7.05
C LEU A 340 2.41 -16.03 -6.57
N SER A 341 2.81 -17.20 -7.05
CA SER A 341 2.25 -18.46 -6.60
C SER A 341 2.54 -18.74 -5.12
N ASN A 342 3.69 -18.29 -4.61
CA ASN A 342 3.93 -18.30 -3.16
C ASN A 342 2.98 -17.35 -2.43
N GLY A 343 2.80 -16.12 -2.94
CA GLY A 343 1.85 -15.15 -2.40
C GLY A 343 0.42 -15.69 -2.33
N TRP A 344 -0.05 -16.32 -3.41
CA TRP A 344 -1.37 -16.95 -3.44
C TRP A 344 -1.49 -18.13 -2.45
N GLY A 345 -0.44 -18.93 -2.32
CA GLY A 345 -0.39 -19.99 -1.31
C GLY A 345 -0.50 -19.47 0.12
N ILE A 346 0.11 -18.31 0.41
CA ILE A 346 0.00 -17.63 1.71
C ILE A 346 -1.45 -17.18 1.95
N VAL A 347 -2.05 -16.48 0.97
CA VAL A 347 -3.45 -16.02 1.06
C VAL A 347 -4.38 -17.19 1.32
N ARG A 348 -4.27 -18.27 0.53
CA ARG A 348 -5.08 -19.48 0.68
C ARG A 348 -4.94 -20.08 2.07
N THR A 349 -3.72 -20.19 2.59
CA THR A 349 -3.46 -20.76 3.91
C THR A 349 -4.12 -19.95 5.03
N ILE A 350 -4.06 -18.62 4.96
CA ILE A 350 -4.71 -17.75 5.95
C ILE A 350 -6.23 -17.90 5.88
N VAL A 351 -6.80 -17.92 4.68
CA VAL A 351 -8.25 -18.10 4.48
C VAL A 351 -8.72 -19.46 5.02
N ASP A 352 -7.98 -20.53 4.74
CA ASP A 352 -8.31 -21.87 5.24
C ASP A 352 -8.26 -21.94 6.78
N LEU A 353 -7.29 -21.26 7.39
CA LEU A 353 -7.22 -21.15 8.86
C LEU A 353 -8.47 -20.47 9.41
N ILE A 354 -8.90 -19.34 8.82
CA ILE A 354 -10.09 -18.62 9.28
C ILE A 354 -11.34 -19.47 9.11
N ARG A 355 -11.51 -20.13 7.97
CA ARG A 355 -12.66 -21.02 7.71
C ARG A 355 -12.67 -22.26 8.63
N GLY A 356 -11.51 -22.79 8.95
CA GLY A 356 -11.38 -23.97 9.82
C GLY A 356 -11.61 -23.71 11.31
N MET A 357 -11.55 -22.45 11.76
CA MET A 357 -11.71 -22.10 13.17
C MET A 357 -13.14 -22.19 13.68
N ASP A 358 -14.12 -22.23 12.80
CA ASP A 358 -15.54 -22.19 13.15
C ASP A 358 -16.15 -23.58 13.39
N GLY A 359 -15.38 -24.66 13.27
CA GLY A 359 -15.89 -26.03 13.45
C GLY A 359 -16.96 -26.43 12.42
N GLY A 360 -17.08 -25.68 11.31
CA GLY A 360 -18.09 -25.91 10.27
C GLY A 360 -19.39 -25.10 10.47
N GLU A 361 -19.45 -24.19 11.44
CA GLU A 361 -20.55 -23.24 11.57
C GLU A 361 -20.27 -22.02 10.70
N ASP A 362 -20.80 -21.98 9.48
CA ASP A 362 -20.56 -20.90 8.52
C ASP A 362 -21.21 -19.56 8.91
N ASP A 363 -22.08 -19.53 9.90
CA ASP A 363 -23.03 -18.43 10.14
C ASP A 363 -22.64 -17.52 11.33
N THR A 364 -21.40 -17.60 11.84
CA THR A 364 -20.97 -16.77 12.95
C THR A 364 -20.06 -15.64 12.51
N ASP A 365 -20.43 -14.42 12.87
CA ASP A 365 -19.58 -13.25 12.66
C ASP A 365 -18.40 -13.27 13.63
N ARG A 366 -17.19 -13.05 13.11
CA ARG A 366 -15.95 -13.01 13.90
C ARG A 366 -14.98 -11.97 13.36
N LYS A 367 -14.12 -11.51 14.24
CA LYS A 367 -13.04 -10.58 13.89
C LYS A 367 -11.70 -11.12 14.35
N TYR A 368 -10.73 -11.04 13.48
CA TYR A 368 -9.35 -11.46 13.75
C TYR A 368 -8.38 -10.35 13.39
N VAL A 369 -7.18 -10.43 13.98
CA VAL A 369 -6.05 -9.57 13.61
C VAL A 369 -4.86 -10.47 13.30
N LEU A 370 -4.34 -10.34 12.09
CA LEU A 370 -3.12 -10.97 11.66
C LEU A 370 -1.98 -9.97 11.83
N VAL A 371 -0.99 -10.30 12.65
CA VAL A 371 0.11 -9.41 13.02
C VAL A 371 1.45 -10.02 12.64
N LYS A 372 2.29 -9.26 11.95
CA LYS A 372 3.71 -9.61 11.81
C LYS A 372 4.47 -9.13 13.05
N ASP A 373 5.15 -10.06 13.72
CA ASP A 373 5.99 -9.76 14.88
C ASP A 373 7.12 -8.78 14.49
N PRO A 374 7.36 -7.70 15.25
CA PRO A 374 8.40 -6.73 14.92
C PRO A 374 9.81 -7.33 14.93
N ASN A 375 10.07 -8.32 15.80
CA ASN A 375 11.42 -8.85 16.06
C ASN A 375 11.64 -10.28 15.52
N LYS A 376 10.58 -10.96 15.09
CA LYS A 376 10.67 -12.36 14.65
C LYS A 376 10.08 -12.54 13.25
N PRO A 377 10.60 -13.48 12.46
CA PRO A 377 10.06 -13.83 11.15
C PRO A 377 8.82 -14.73 11.29
N VAL A 378 7.80 -14.24 12.00
CA VAL A 378 6.54 -14.95 12.23
C VAL A 378 5.35 -14.01 12.06
N VAL A 379 4.22 -14.56 11.64
CA VAL A 379 2.91 -13.91 11.72
C VAL A 379 2.07 -14.62 12.79
N ARG A 380 1.26 -13.84 13.50
CA ARG A 380 0.34 -14.34 14.54
C ARG A 380 -1.08 -13.96 14.24
N LEU A 381 -1.98 -14.90 14.40
CA LEU A 381 -3.41 -14.68 14.28
C LEU A 381 -4.05 -14.62 15.66
N TYR A 382 -4.77 -13.54 15.90
CA TYR A 382 -5.54 -13.33 17.14
C TYR A 382 -7.02 -13.18 16.79
N GLU A 383 -7.88 -13.84 17.58
CA GLU A 383 -9.29 -13.51 17.57
C GLU A 383 -9.52 -12.36 18.56
N VAL A 384 -10.32 -11.38 18.16
CA VAL A 384 -10.63 -10.17 18.92
C VAL A 384 -12.15 -9.95 18.97
N PRO A 385 -12.68 -9.19 19.93
CA PRO A 385 -14.09 -8.78 19.94
C PRO A 385 -14.50 -8.08 18.62
N LEU A 386 -15.75 -8.24 18.20
CA LEU A 386 -16.27 -7.63 16.96
C LEU A 386 -16.11 -6.10 16.94
N GLY A 387 -16.35 -5.40 18.04
CA GLY A 387 -16.19 -3.95 18.17
C GLY A 387 -14.73 -3.46 18.26
N THR A 388 -13.73 -4.35 18.15
CA THR A 388 -12.33 -3.92 18.17
C THR A 388 -12.02 -3.06 16.96
N PHE A 389 -11.42 -1.87 17.15
CA PHE A 389 -11.11 -0.86 16.13
C PHE A 389 -12.34 -0.20 15.47
N GLU A 390 -13.52 -0.37 16.03
CA GLU A 390 -14.64 0.50 15.73
C GLU A 390 -14.44 1.78 16.54
N ASP A 391 -14.42 2.93 15.89
CA ASP A 391 -14.30 4.21 16.58
C ASP A 391 -15.55 4.40 17.47
N ASP A 392 -15.35 4.68 18.74
CA ASP A 392 -16.39 5.13 19.67
C ASP A 392 -16.83 6.56 19.23
N ASP A 393 -17.43 6.70 18.06
CA ASP A 393 -17.96 7.97 17.54
C ASP A 393 -19.29 8.37 18.21
N ASP A 394 -19.72 7.63 19.24
CA ASP A 394 -20.90 7.95 20.08
C ASP A 394 -20.56 8.74 21.37
N GLY A 395 -19.39 9.36 21.44
CA GLY A 395 -18.89 10.11 22.58
C GLY A 395 -18.88 11.64 22.43
N ALA A 396 -19.81 12.26 21.72
CA ALA A 396 -20.09 13.69 21.89
C ALA A 396 -20.74 13.89 23.24
N GLY A 397 -19.92 13.86 24.29
CA GLY A 397 -20.30 14.22 25.66
C GLY A 397 -20.90 15.60 25.65
N THR A 398 -22.21 15.68 25.89
CA THR A 398 -22.88 16.85 26.41
C THR A 398 -22.18 17.26 27.72
N VAL A 399 -21.29 18.24 27.59
CA VAL A 399 -20.80 18.98 28.75
C VAL A 399 -22.04 19.75 29.31
N ALA A 400 -22.66 19.18 30.32
CA ALA A 400 -23.62 19.90 31.13
C ALA A 400 -22.86 21.03 31.83
N THR A 401 -23.06 22.24 31.36
CA THR A 401 -22.72 23.47 32.11
C THR A 401 -23.66 23.54 33.31
N GLU A 402 -23.19 23.08 34.45
CA GLU A 402 -23.78 23.48 35.73
C GLU A 402 -23.54 24.98 35.90
N THR A 403 -24.59 25.77 35.69
CA THR A 403 -24.68 27.15 36.15
C THR A 403 -24.95 27.09 37.64
N ASN A 404 -23.93 27.28 38.46
CA ASN A 404 -24.10 27.67 39.85
C ASN A 404 -24.70 29.07 39.87
N VAL A 405 -25.94 29.13 40.25
CA VAL A 405 -26.58 30.38 40.73
C VAL A 405 -26.33 30.44 42.23
N ASP A 406 -25.27 31.13 42.62
CA ASP A 406 -25.14 31.61 43.99
C ASP A 406 -25.98 32.87 44.11
N GLY A 407 -27.06 32.73 44.86
CA GLY A 407 -27.78 33.88 45.40
C GLY A 407 -27.03 34.42 46.60
N ASP A 408 -26.76 35.70 46.59
CA ASP A 408 -26.52 36.46 47.81
C ASP A 408 -27.55 37.58 47.91
N GLU A 409 -28.35 37.45 48.94
CA GLU A 409 -29.10 38.53 49.55
C GLU A 409 -28.13 39.45 50.30
N GLU A 410 -28.16 40.74 50.03
CA GLU A 410 -28.36 41.89 50.93
C GLU A 410 -28.17 43.20 50.12
#